data_052cff33041e9ece9f11d7d39d2fdb97
#
_entry.id   052cff33041e9ece9f11d7d39d2fdb97
#
_cell.length_a   1.000
_cell.length_b   1.000
_cell.length_c   1.000
_cell.angle_alpha   90.00
_cell.angle_beta   90.00
_cell.angle_gamma   90.00
#
_symmetry.space_group_name_H-M   'P 1'
#
loop_
_entity.id
_entity.type
_entity.pdbx_description
1 polymer ?
#
loop_
_entity_poly.entity_id
_entity_poly.type
_entity_poly.pdbx_seq_one_letter_code
_entity_poly.pdbx_strand_id
1 'polypeptide(L)'
;MKYVIKAAAVFALILALTAATAAQSALLNVSYDPTRELYEEFNAAFVKFWKTKSGKDITFRHSHGGSGSQARAVIDGLDADVVTLALAYDIDAIAQSGLIDKAWQKRLPQNSSPYTSTIVFLVRKGNPKGIKDWGDLVRQGVQVITPNPKTSGGARWNYLAAWEYAKRRAGGNDAKAREFVSALFKNVPVLDSGARGATTTFVQRGIGDVLLAWENEAYLAIAEQKDKVDIVVPSISILAEPPVTVVDKVVAKKGTKAIADAYLQYLYSPEGQEIAAKHYYRPRDQKVAAKYANRFAKVQLFTIDEAFGGWQAAQKTHFADKGTFDQIYKPGQ
;
A
#
# COMPACT_ATOMS: atom_id res chain seq x y z
N MET A 1 -4.42 -65.10 -32.34
CA MET A 1 -4.56 -64.67 -30.96
C MET A 1 -3.42 -63.85 -30.37
N LYS A 2 -2.18 -63.93 -30.84
CA LYS A 2 -1.02 -63.17 -30.27
C LYS A 2 -0.95 -61.69 -30.69
N TYR A 3 -1.62 -61.25 -31.75
CA TYR A 3 -1.61 -59.85 -32.23
C TYR A 3 -2.72 -58.95 -31.61
N VAL A 4 -3.80 -59.52 -31.12
CA VAL A 4 -4.91 -58.79 -30.51
C VAL A 4 -4.53 -58.32 -29.10
N ILE A 5 -3.72 -59.11 -28.37
CA ILE A 5 -3.29 -58.76 -27.00
C ILE A 5 -2.26 -57.60 -27.00
N LYS A 6 -1.46 -57.46 -28.05
CA LYS A 6 -0.49 -56.34 -28.14
C LYS A 6 -1.15 -55.02 -28.49
N ALA A 7 -2.25 -54.99 -29.22
CA ALA A 7 -2.98 -53.76 -29.53
C ALA A 7 -3.74 -53.21 -28.31
N ALA A 8 -4.30 -54.05 -27.45
CA ALA A 8 -4.99 -53.64 -26.22
C ALA A 8 -4.03 -53.03 -25.17
N ALA A 9 -2.80 -53.54 -25.06
CA ALA A 9 -1.82 -53.03 -24.11
C ALA A 9 -1.26 -51.66 -24.53
N VAL A 10 -1.15 -51.36 -25.83
CA VAL A 10 -0.72 -50.03 -26.31
C VAL A 10 -1.82 -48.99 -26.15
N PHE A 11 -3.10 -49.37 -26.30
CA PHE A 11 -4.23 -48.46 -26.09
C PHE A 11 -4.45 -48.12 -24.62
N ALA A 12 -4.20 -49.03 -23.68
CA ALA A 12 -4.25 -48.79 -22.25
C ALA A 12 -3.10 -47.87 -21.75
N LEU A 13 -1.93 -47.91 -22.41
CA LEU A 13 -0.78 -47.08 -22.06
C LEU A 13 -0.97 -45.64 -22.55
N ILE A 14 -1.71 -45.41 -23.64
CA ILE A 14 -1.97 -44.04 -24.18
C ILE A 14 -3.08 -43.35 -23.36
N LEU A 15 -4.02 -44.04 -22.73
CA LEU A 15 -5.02 -43.46 -21.84
C LEU A 15 -4.46 -43.08 -20.47
N ALA A 16 -3.31 -43.60 -20.06
CA ALA A 16 -2.70 -43.29 -18.77
C ALA A 16 -1.82 -42.02 -18.80
N LEU A 17 -1.51 -41.47 -19.97
CA LEU A 17 -0.64 -40.31 -20.12
C LEU A 17 -1.36 -38.95 -20.25
N THR A 18 -2.69 -38.94 -20.13
CA THR A 18 -3.47 -37.69 -20.08
C THR A 18 -3.90 -37.28 -18.67
N ALA A 19 -3.16 -37.66 -17.63
CA ALA A 19 -3.18 -36.91 -16.40
C ALA A 19 -2.52 -35.55 -16.70
N ALA A 20 -3.29 -34.66 -17.31
CA ALA A 20 -2.90 -33.27 -17.40
C ALA A 20 -2.57 -32.85 -15.96
N THR A 21 -1.31 -32.68 -15.65
CA THR A 21 -0.89 -31.96 -14.47
C THR A 21 -1.60 -30.62 -14.57
N ALA A 22 -2.70 -30.47 -13.79
CA ALA A 22 -3.38 -29.20 -13.67
C ALA A 22 -2.29 -28.21 -13.26
N ALA A 23 -1.84 -27.37 -14.20
CA ALA A 23 -0.82 -26.39 -13.92
C ALA A 23 -1.30 -25.60 -12.70
N GLN A 24 -0.54 -25.67 -11.62
CA GLN A 24 -0.85 -24.98 -10.40
C GLN A 24 -0.97 -23.49 -10.73
N SER A 25 -2.16 -22.91 -10.56
CA SER A 25 -2.39 -21.52 -10.88
C SER A 25 -1.53 -20.65 -9.94
N ALA A 26 -0.82 -19.70 -10.49
CA ALA A 26 -0.02 -18.75 -9.74
C ALA A 26 -0.56 -17.33 -9.96
N LEU A 27 -0.88 -16.62 -8.88
CA LEU A 27 -1.22 -15.21 -8.92
C LEU A 27 -0.01 -14.34 -8.58
N LEU A 28 0.20 -13.28 -9.35
CA LEU A 28 1.14 -12.22 -8.99
C LEU A 28 0.37 -11.04 -8.41
N ASN A 29 0.61 -10.73 -7.14
CA ASN A 29 0.16 -9.50 -6.49
C ASN A 29 1.29 -8.47 -6.51
N VAL A 30 1.05 -7.36 -7.20
CA VAL A 30 1.94 -6.19 -7.20
C VAL A 30 1.43 -5.18 -6.19
N SER A 31 2.21 -4.96 -5.12
CA SER A 31 1.78 -4.27 -3.92
C SER A 31 2.75 -3.16 -3.50
N TYR A 32 2.25 -2.21 -2.70
CA TYR A 32 3.13 -1.24 -2.05
C TYR A 32 3.79 -1.82 -0.78
N ASP A 33 4.95 -1.26 -0.41
CA ASP A 33 5.85 -1.84 0.61
C ASP A 33 5.21 -2.25 1.95
N PRO A 34 4.36 -1.42 2.60
CA PRO A 34 3.85 -1.70 3.95
C PRO A 34 2.96 -2.93 4.11
N THR A 35 2.56 -3.57 3.01
CA THR A 35 1.63 -4.71 3.03
C THR A 35 2.31 -6.09 3.05
N ARG A 36 3.63 -6.17 3.15
CA ARG A 36 4.38 -7.45 3.06
C ARG A 36 3.84 -8.49 4.03
N GLU A 37 3.83 -8.16 5.30
CA GLU A 37 3.44 -9.05 6.40
C GLU A 37 1.94 -9.38 6.35
N LEU A 38 1.12 -8.40 5.97
CA LEU A 38 -0.31 -8.58 5.73
C LEU A 38 -0.55 -9.68 4.69
N TYR A 39 0.07 -9.54 3.50
CA TYR A 39 -0.19 -10.50 2.40
C TYR A 39 0.47 -11.86 2.62
N GLU A 40 1.49 -11.97 3.45
CA GLU A 40 2.03 -13.27 3.86
C GLU A 40 0.98 -14.09 4.63
N GLU A 41 0.37 -13.52 5.69
CA GLU A 41 -0.70 -14.20 6.45
C GLU A 41 -1.98 -14.37 5.61
N PHE A 42 -2.36 -13.33 4.86
CA PHE A 42 -3.57 -13.34 4.03
C PHE A 42 -3.52 -14.42 2.96
N ASN A 43 -2.40 -14.60 2.28
CA ASN A 43 -2.26 -15.64 1.27
C ASN A 43 -2.35 -17.05 1.86
N ALA A 44 -1.75 -17.27 3.02
CA ALA A 44 -1.85 -18.56 3.70
C ALA A 44 -3.32 -18.90 4.06
N ALA A 45 -4.11 -17.92 4.47
CA ALA A 45 -5.53 -18.07 4.74
C ALA A 45 -6.32 -18.29 3.44
N PHE A 46 -6.05 -17.48 2.41
CA PHE A 46 -6.75 -17.61 1.12
C PHE A 46 -6.46 -18.94 0.42
N VAL A 47 -5.25 -19.48 0.50
CA VAL A 47 -4.93 -20.83 -0.05
C VAL A 47 -5.86 -21.88 0.54
N LYS A 48 -6.07 -21.88 1.85
CA LYS A 48 -6.98 -22.81 2.55
C LYS A 48 -8.43 -22.60 2.10
N PHE A 49 -8.87 -21.34 2.09
CA PHE A 49 -10.21 -20.97 1.63
C PHE A 49 -10.45 -21.42 0.19
N TRP A 50 -9.53 -21.15 -0.73
CA TRP A 50 -9.68 -21.47 -2.14
C TRP A 50 -9.67 -22.99 -2.36
N LYS A 51 -8.80 -23.73 -1.67
CA LYS A 51 -8.76 -25.19 -1.72
C LYS A 51 -10.09 -25.79 -1.28
N THR A 52 -10.66 -25.32 -0.19
CA THR A 52 -11.97 -25.77 0.30
C THR A 52 -13.09 -25.43 -0.69
N LYS A 53 -13.06 -24.23 -1.28
CA LYS A 53 -14.11 -23.74 -2.18
C LYS A 53 -14.08 -24.39 -3.57
N SER A 54 -12.89 -24.62 -4.12
CA SER A 54 -12.72 -25.01 -5.53
C SER A 54 -12.09 -26.39 -5.74
N GLY A 55 -11.53 -26.98 -4.70
CA GLY A 55 -10.72 -28.21 -4.79
C GLY A 55 -9.34 -28.00 -5.42
N LYS A 56 -8.99 -26.77 -5.84
CA LYS A 56 -7.75 -26.46 -6.59
C LYS A 56 -6.71 -25.83 -5.69
N ASP A 57 -5.45 -26.10 -6.01
CA ASP A 57 -4.31 -25.45 -5.36
C ASP A 57 -3.96 -24.13 -6.08
N ILE A 58 -3.41 -23.20 -5.32
CA ILE A 58 -2.95 -21.88 -5.77
C ILE A 58 -1.63 -21.52 -5.10
N THR A 59 -0.76 -20.85 -5.83
CA THR A 59 0.45 -20.21 -5.28
C THR A 59 0.44 -18.72 -5.52
N PHE A 60 1.21 -18.00 -4.72
CA PHE A 60 1.33 -16.54 -4.83
C PHE A 60 2.77 -16.14 -5.10
N ARG A 61 2.90 -15.13 -5.96
CA ARG A 61 4.12 -14.36 -6.14
C ARG A 61 3.83 -12.91 -5.76
N HIS A 62 4.82 -12.23 -5.23
CA HIS A 62 4.71 -10.84 -4.83
C HIS A 62 5.79 -9.99 -5.46
N SER A 63 5.40 -8.74 -5.77
CA SER A 63 6.33 -7.65 -5.99
C SER A 63 5.96 -6.52 -5.03
N HIS A 64 6.87 -6.12 -4.16
CA HIS A 64 6.67 -5.05 -3.20
C HIS A 64 7.65 -3.90 -3.45
N GLY A 65 7.17 -2.66 -3.41
CA GLY A 65 7.99 -1.49 -3.62
C GLY A 65 7.21 -0.19 -3.44
N GLY A 66 7.80 0.94 -3.80
CA GLY A 66 7.07 2.20 -3.84
C GLY A 66 5.89 2.13 -4.82
N SER A 67 4.70 2.55 -4.40
CA SER A 67 3.44 2.38 -5.15
C SER A 67 3.51 2.91 -6.57
N GLY A 68 4.05 4.12 -6.77
CA GLY A 68 4.21 4.69 -8.12
C GLY A 68 5.24 3.93 -8.98
N SER A 69 6.28 3.35 -8.36
CA SER A 69 7.24 2.48 -9.06
C SER A 69 6.59 1.16 -9.47
N GLN A 70 5.76 0.58 -8.61
CA GLN A 70 5.01 -0.64 -8.90
C GLN A 70 3.99 -0.42 -10.02
N ALA A 71 3.27 0.71 -10.02
CA ALA A 71 2.36 1.05 -11.10
C ALA A 71 3.10 1.13 -12.46
N ARG A 72 4.26 1.79 -12.49
CA ARG A 72 5.10 1.84 -13.72
C ARG A 72 5.55 0.46 -14.15
N ALA A 73 6.01 -0.39 -13.24
CA ALA A 73 6.43 -1.76 -13.58
C ALA A 73 5.29 -2.55 -14.26
N VAL A 74 4.04 -2.39 -13.80
CA VAL A 74 2.87 -3.03 -14.44
C VAL A 74 2.61 -2.43 -15.82
N ILE A 75 2.68 -1.11 -15.98
CA ILE A 75 2.54 -0.43 -17.28
C ILE A 75 3.62 -0.91 -18.26
N ASP A 76 4.85 -1.09 -17.78
CA ASP A 76 6.01 -1.53 -18.56
C ASP A 76 6.05 -3.05 -18.82
N GLY A 77 5.00 -3.79 -18.41
CA GLY A 77 4.80 -5.19 -18.80
C GLY A 77 4.99 -6.23 -17.70
N LEU A 78 5.06 -5.85 -16.42
CA LEU A 78 5.00 -6.82 -15.32
C LEU A 78 3.60 -7.45 -15.27
N ASP A 79 3.49 -8.75 -15.57
CA ASP A 79 2.24 -9.53 -15.70
C ASP A 79 1.54 -9.74 -14.34
N ALA A 80 1.12 -8.65 -13.68
CA ALA A 80 0.38 -8.66 -12.41
C ALA A 80 -1.05 -9.14 -12.60
N ASP A 81 -1.49 -10.11 -11.82
CA ASP A 81 -2.91 -10.51 -11.80
C ASP A 81 -3.76 -9.49 -11.02
N VAL A 82 -3.22 -9.03 -9.91
CA VAL A 82 -3.85 -8.00 -9.06
C VAL A 82 -2.84 -6.94 -8.68
N VAL A 83 -3.34 -5.73 -8.48
CA VAL A 83 -2.60 -4.61 -7.90
C VAL A 83 -3.25 -4.18 -6.60
N THR A 84 -2.41 -3.97 -5.57
CA THR A 84 -2.81 -3.56 -4.24
C THR A 84 -1.91 -2.39 -3.83
N LEU A 85 -2.26 -1.18 -4.30
CA LEU A 85 -1.40 -0.01 -4.28
C LEU A 85 -1.78 0.97 -3.18
N ALA A 86 -0.90 1.95 -2.91
CA ALA A 86 -1.07 2.88 -1.80
C ALA A 86 -2.18 3.92 -2.03
N LEU A 87 -2.53 4.21 -3.29
CA LEU A 87 -3.45 5.29 -3.63
C LEU A 87 -4.06 5.11 -5.02
N ALA A 88 -5.26 5.66 -5.22
CA ALA A 88 -6.07 5.45 -6.42
C ALA A 88 -5.39 5.97 -7.70
N TYR A 89 -4.67 7.09 -7.64
CA TYR A 89 -4.00 7.63 -8.82
C TYR A 89 -3.01 6.64 -9.47
N ASP A 90 -2.32 5.83 -8.68
CA ASP A 90 -1.37 4.86 -9.22
C ASP A 90 -2.08 3.73 -10.00
N ILE A 91 -3.28 3.34 -9.56
CA ILE A 91 -4.14 2.40 -10.31
C ILE A 91 -4.76 3.10 -11.54
N ASP A 92 -5.18 4.36 -11.41
CA ASP A 92 -5.68 5.16 -12.53
C ASP A 92 -4.65 5.26 -13.66
N ALA A 93 -3.37 5.41 -13.33
CA ALA A 93 -2.30 5.42 -14.33
C ALA A 93 -2.22 4.09 -15.11
N ILE A 94 -2.39 2.96 -14.44
CA ILE A 94 -2.48 1.65 -15.08
C ILE A 94 -3.77 1.55 -15.93
N ALA A 95 -4.88 2.09 -15.45
CA ALA A 95 -6.14 2.11 -16.19
C ALA A 95 -6.04 3.00 -17.46
N GLN A 96 -5.32 4.12 -17.39
CA GLN A 96 -5.06 4.97 -18.55
C GLN A 96 -4.20 4.27 -19.62
N SER A 97 -3.33 3.33 -19.26
CA SER A 97 -2.59 2.51 -20.22
C SER A 97 -3.45 1.42 -20.89
N GLY A 98 -4.73 1.28 -20.50
CA GLY A 98 -5.67 0.31 -21.05
C GLY A 98 -5.57 -1.11 -20.48
N LEU A 99 -4.79 -1.33 -19.42
CA LEU A 99 -4.62 -2.62 -18.76
C LEU A 99 -5.75 -2.94 -17.78
N ILE A 100 -6.38 -1.91 -17.21
CA ILE A 100 -7.46 -1.99 -16.22
C ILE A 100 -8.64 -1.15 -16.73
N ASP A 101 -9.86 -1.61 -16.51
CA ASP A 101 -11.08 -0.83 -16.83
C ASP A 101 -11.14 0.44 -15.97
N LYS A 102 -11.55 1.57 -16.58
CA LYS A 102 -11.60 2.88 -15.94
C LYS A 102 -12.59 2.95 -14.76
N ALA A 103 -13.61 2.08 -14.74
CA ALA A 103 -14.59 2.00 -13.65
C ALA A 103 -14.13 1.07 -12.48
N TRP A 104 -12.86 0.73 -12.39
CA TRP A 104 -12.28 -0.23 -11.45
C TRP A 104 -12.67 0.03 -9.98
N GLN A 105 -12.78 1.29 -9.55
CA GLN A 105 -13.15 1.66 -8.18
C GLN A 105 -14.54 1.18 -7.77
N LYS A 106 -15.45 0.99 -8.74
CA LYS A 106 -16.83 0.54 -8.50
C LYS A 106 -16.97 -0.97 -8.34
N ARG A 107 -15.89 -1.75 -8.51
CA ARG A 107 -15.93 -3.22 -8.51
C ARG A 107 -16.10 -3.82 -7.13
N LEU A 108 -15.53 -3.18 -6.13
CA LEU A 108 -15.53 -3.64 -4.74
C LEU A 108 -16.04 -2.54 -3.81
N PRO A 109 -16.53 -2.88 -2.61
CA PRO A 109 -17.01 -1.90 -1.65
C PRO A 109 -15.97 -0.83 -1.30
N GLN A 110 -16.46 0.34 -0.83
CA GLN A 110 -15.60 1.42 -0.33
C GLN A 110 -14.58 1.90 -1.37
N ASN A 111 -15.01 2.09 -2.63
CA ASN A 111 -14.13 2.47 -3.76
C ASN A 111 -12.96 1.51 -3.94
N SER A 112 -13.21 0.22 -3.76
CA SER A 112 -12.20 -0.85 -3.83
C SER A 112 -11.07 -0.72 -2.79
N SER A 113 -11.34 -0.11 -1.62
CA SER A 113 -10.40 0.04 -0.51
C SER A 113 -10.83 -0.82 0.68
N PRO A 114 -10.26 -2.03 0.86
CA PRO A 114 -10.72 -3.00 1.86
C PRO A 114 -10.38 -2.62 3.30
N TYR A 115 -9.41 -1.76 3.51
CA TYR A 115 -8.96 -1.27 4.81
C TYR A 115 -8.45 0.16 4.68
N THR A 116 -8.20 0.81 5.82
CA THR A 116 -7.61 2.15 5.86
C THR A 116 -6.37 2.19 6.75
N SER A 117 -5.64 3.27 6.66
CA SER A 117 -4.55 3.62 7.54
C SER A 117 -4.47 5.14 7.68
N THR A 118 -3.45 5.63 8.34
CA THR A 118 -3.16 7.06 8.43
C THR A 118 -1.65 7.27 8.59
N ILE A 119 -1.23 8.52 8.66
CA ILE A 119 0.17 8.88 8.89
C ILE A 119 0.35 9.27 10.35
N VAL A 120 1.36 8.70 10.97
CA VAL A 120 1.82 9.00 12.33
C VAL A 120 3.32 9.30 12.30
N PHE A 121 3.88 9.72 13.43
CA PHE A 121 5.31 9.93 13.59
C PHE A 121 5.93 8.79 14.38
N LEU A 122 7.02 8.24 13.88
CA LEU A 122 7.89 7.37 14.64
C LEU A 122 9.09 8.20 15.10
N VAL A 123 9.33 8.29 16.39
CA VAL A 123 10.41 9.08 16.99
C VAL A 123 11.39 8.19 17.72
N ARG A 124 12.58 8.69 18.03
CA ARG A 124 13.55 8.00 18.85
C ARG A 124 12.97 7.74 20.25
N LYS A 125 13.39 6.65 20.88
CA LYS A 125 12.94 6.27 22.24
C LYS A 125 13.08 7.43 23.22
N GLY A 126 12.00 7.68 23.97
CA GLY A 126 11.92 8.81 24.91
C GLY A 126 11.75 10.17 24.24
N ASN A 127 11.61 10.23 22.92
CA ASN A 127 11.32 11.46 22.15
C ASN A 127 12.25 12.64 22.52
N PRO A 128 13.58 12.50 22.37
CA PRO A 128 14.54 13.49 22.85
C PRO A 128 14.41 14.86 22.20
N LYS A 129 13.81 14.95 21.00
CA LYS A 129 13.51 16.21 20.31
C LYS A 129 12.17 16.84 20.73
N GLY A 130 11.38 16.16 21.59
CA GLY A 130 10.09 16.66 22.06
C GLY A 130 9.09 16.90 20.92
N ILE A 131 9.07 16.02 19.90
CA ILE A 131 8.14 16.08 18.77
C ILE A 131 6.74 15.75 19.26
N LYS A 132 5.77 16.65 19.05
CA LYS A 132 4.37 16.46 19.47
C LYS A 132 3.41 16.57 18.30
N ASP A 133 3.72 17.41 17.32
CA ASP A 133 2.84 17.67 16.17
C ASP A 133 3.65 18.11 14.94
N TRP A 134 2.99 18.26 13.81
CA TRP A 134 3.56 18.68 12.54
C TRP A 134 4.44 19.93 12.65
N GLY A 135 4.04 20.93 13.47
CA GLY A 135 4.78 22.17 13.68
C GLY A 135 6.19 21.96 14.21
N ASP A 136 6.46 20.87 14.91
CA ASP A 136 7.78 20.56 15.44
C ASP A 136 8.77 20.09 14.35
N LEU A 137 8.24 19.63 13.21
CA LEU A 137 9.04 19.06 12.12
C LEU A 137 9.83 20.11 11.34
N VAL A 138 9.46 21.38 11.47
CA VAL A 138 10.14 22.52 10.81
C VAL A 138 11.12 23.24 11.71
N ARG A 139 11.31 22.79 12.97
CA ARG A 139 12.28 23.37 13.89
C ARG A 139 13.70 23.11 13.41
N GLN A 140 14.58 24.08 13.64
CA GLN A 140 16.01 23.92 13.38
C GLN A 140 16.60 22.74 14.19
N GLY A 141 17.44 21.94 13.55
CA GLY A 141 18.09 20.78 14.16
C GLY A 141 17.20 19.54 14.35
N VAL A 142 15.99 19.52 13.77
CA VAL A 142 15.16 18.33 13.62
C VAL A 142 15.39 17.73 12.24
N GLN A 143 15.74 16.45 12.17
CA GLN A 143 15.89 15.71 10.92
C GLN A 143 14.66 14.82 10.69
N VAL A 144 13.98 15.03 9.56
CA VAL A 144 12.77 14.30 9.16
C VAL A 144 13.11 13.25 8.12
N ILE A 145 12.66 12.02 8.33
CA ILE A 145 12.74 10.95 7.33
C ILE A 145 11.37 10.75 6.69
N THR A 146 11.35 10.73 5.38
CA THR A 146 10.17 10.43 4.55
C THR A 146 10.64 9.88 3.21
N PRO A 147 9.89 8.99 2.56
CA PRO A 147 10.27 8.54 1.22
C PRO A 147 9.97 9.61 0.16
N ASN A 148 10.38 9.33 -1.08
CA ASN A 148 10.26 10.24 -2.21
C ASN A 148 8.83 10.22 -2.81
N PRO A 149 8.11 11.34 -2.88
CA PRO A 149 6.77 11.42 -3.49
C PRO A 149 6.70 11.05 -4.98
N LYS A 150 7.82 11.08 -5.70
CA LYS A 150 7.87 10.67 -7.11
C LYS A 150 7.80 9.14 -7.29
N THR A 151 8.11 8.36 -6.25
CA THR A 151 8.16 6.88 -6.32
C THR A 151 7.26 6.20 -5.30
N SER A 152 7.02 6.82 -4.15
CA SER A 152 6.30 6.28 -3.02
C SER A 152 4.92 6.92 -2.86
N GLY A 153 3.87 6.09 -2.85
CA GLY A 153 2.53 6.55 -2.49
C GLY A 153 2.44 7.00 -1.03
N GLY A 154 3.17 6.33 -0.12
CA GLY A 154 3.25 6.74 1.28
C GLY A 154 3.79 8.15 1.46
N ALA A 155 4.81 8.52 0.67
CA ALA A 155 5.34 9.88 0.68
C ALA A 155 4.33 10.93 0.22
N ARG A 156 3.45 10.59 -0.73
CA ARG A 156 2.37 11.50 -1.15
C ARG A 156 1.36 11.70 -0.02
N TRP A 157 1.00 10.66 0.71
CA TRP A 157 0.16 10.77 1.90
C TRP A 157 0.84 11.64 2.99
N ASN A 158 2.14 11.44 3.26
CA ASN A 158 2.91 12.24 4.22
C ASN A 158 2.91 13.74 3.85
N TYR A 159 3.19 14.05 2.59
CA TYR A 159 3.21 15.41 2.06
C TYR A 159 1.85 16.08 2.18
N LEU A 160 0.78 15.41 1.76
CA LEU A 160 -0.57 15.97 1.79
C LEU A 160 -1.09 16.16 3.22
N ALA A 161 -0.72 15.27 4.15
CA ALA A 161 -1.05 15.44 5.57
C ALA A 161 -0.38 16.68 6.16
N ALA A 162 0.90 16.90 5.87
CA ALA A 162 1.64 18.09 6.29
C ALA A 162 1.07 19.37 5.66
N TRP A 163 0.72 19.32 4.38
CA TRP A 163 0.13 20.46 3.66
C TRP A 163 -1.18 20.92 4.28
N GLU A 164 -2.11 19.99 4.48
CA GLU A 164 -3.44 20.31 5.00
C GLU A 164 -3.39 20.77 6.47
N TYR A 165 -2.51 20.18 7.30
CA TYR A 165 -2.25 20.70 8.63
C TYR A 165 -1.87 22.19 8.60
N ALA A 166 -0.90 22.55 7.78
CA ALA A 166 -0.42 23.92 7.69
C ALA A 166 -1.48 24.86 7.10
N LYS A 167 -2.19 24.43 6.07
CA LYS A 167 -3.29 25.17 5.44
C LYS A 167 -4.39 25.52 6.44
N ARG A 168 -4.85 24.53 7.24
CA ARG A 168 -5.89 24.75 8.28
C ARG A 168 -5.43 25.74 9.34
N ARG A 169 -4.20 25.62 9.81
CA ARG A 169 -3.64 26.56 10.81
C ARG A 169 -3.47 27.98 10.28
N ALA A 170 -3.33 28.12 8.98
CA ALA A 170 -3.21 29.42 8.31
C ALA A 170 -4.54 29.95 7.73
N GLY A 171 -5.68 29.47 8.22
CA GLY A 171 -7.01 29.92 7.78
C GLY A 171 -7.31 29.60 6.31
N GLY A 172 -6.78 28.49 5.78
CA GLY A 172 -7.00 28.05 4.40
C GLY A 172 -5.98 28.55 3.38
N ASN A 173 -4.87 29.16 3.83
CA ASN A 173 -3.88 29.78 2.95
C ASN A 173 -2.88 28.76 2.37
N ASP A 174 -2.97 28.49 1.07
CA ASP A 174 -2.09 27.54 0.37
C ASP A 174 -0.63 28.04 0.25
N ALA A 175 -0.38 29.35 0.18
CA ALA A 175 0.97 29.87 0.17
C ALA A 175 1.70 29.58 1.50
N LYS A 176 1.00 29.71 2.62
CA LYS A 176 1.53 29.34 3.94
C LYS A 176 1.75 27.83 4.08
N ALA A 177 0.86 27.01 3.54
CA ALA A 177 1.06 25.57 3.48
C ALA A 177 2.32 25.22 2.66
N ARG A 178 2.53 25.87 1.52
CA ARG A 178 3.74 25.71 0.70
C ARG A 178 5.02 26.11 1.46
N GLU A 179 5.02 27.25 2.14
CA GLU A 179 6.15 27.69 2.98
C GLU A 179 6.48 26.65 4.05
N PHE A 180 5.46 26.12 4.72
CA PHE A 180 5.61 25.09 5.75
C PHE A 180 6.21 23.79 5.20
N VAL A 181 5.64 23.25 4.11
CA VAL A 181 6.12 22.00 3.51
C VAL A 181 7.53 22.20 2.93
N SER A 182 7.84 23.38 2.39
CA SER A 182 9.20 23.73 1.95
C SER A 182 10.18 23.69 3.14
N ALA A 183 9.80 24.26 4.29
CA ALA A 183 10.62 24.21 5.51
C ALA A 183 10.79 22.77 6.03
N LEU A 184 9.73 21.95 5.98
CA LEU A 184 9.81 20.53 6.35
C LEU A 184 10.82 19.79 5.47
N PHE A 185 10.75 19.95 4.14
CA PHE A 185 11.66 19.26 3.21
C PHE A 185 13.11 19.73 3.29
N LYS A 186 13.38 20.95 3.80
CA LYS A 186 14.75 21.36 4.14
C LYS A 186 15.35 20.54 5.29
N ASN A 187 14.51 19.97 6.15
CA ASN A 187 14.91 19.11 7.25
C ASN A 187 14.99 17.63 6.84
N VAL A 188 14.77 17.29 5.56
CA VAL A 188 14.82 15.91 5.04
C VAL A 188 16.20 15.63 4.44
N PRO A 189 17.07 14.88 5.12
CA PRO A 189 18.43 14.62 4.64
C PRO A 189 18.50 13.58 3.52
N VAL A 190 17.50 12.69 3.42
CA VAL A 190 17.46 11.60 2.44
C VAL A 190 16.02 11.28 2.05
N LEU A 191 15.81 10.95 0.77
CA LEU A 191 14.53 10.47 0.23
C LEU A 191 14.72 9.03 -0.27
N ASP A 192 14.22 8.08 0.50
CA ASP A 192 14.17 6.67 0.10
C ASP A 192 13.11 6.43 -0.98
N SER A 193 13.28 5.38 -1.79
CA SER A 193 12.36 5.06 -2.89
C SER A 193 10.97 4.59 -2.46
N GLY A 194 10.82 4.09 -1.23
CA GLY A 194 9.58 3.57 -0.66
C GLY A 194 9.53 3.65 0.86
N ALA A 195 8.36 3.37 1.43
CA ALA A 195 8.11 3.48 2.87
C ALA A 195 9.01 2.55 3.69
N ARG A 196 9.19 1.29 3.28
CA ARG A 196 10.07 0.34 3.96
C ARG A 196 11.53 0.79 3.95
N GLY A 197 12.02 1.41 2.86
CA GLY A 197 13.35 2.01 2.80
C GLY A 197 13.52 3.11 3.84
N ALA A 198 12.53 4.01 3.96
CA ALA A 198 12.54 5.08 4.96
C ALA A 198 12.50 4.53 6.40
N THR A 199 11.72 3.48 6.66
CA THR A 199 11.72 2.78 7.96
C THR A 199 13.09 2.18 8.26
N THR A 200 13.73 1.53 7.28
CA THR A 200 15.09 0.98 7.42
C THR A 200 16.11 2.08 7.71
N THR A 201 16.06 3.19 6.98
CA THR A 201 16.93 4.36 7.18
C THR A 201 16.78 4.92 8.59
N PHE A 202 15.55 5.06 9.07
CA PHE A 202 15.29 5.55 10.41
C PHE A 202 15.63 4.51 11.47
N VAL A 203 15.02 3.33 11.47
CA VAL A 203 15.09 2.38 12.60
C VAL A 203 16.42 1.64 12.65
N GLN A 204 16.92 1.15 11.49
CA GLN A 204 18.10 0.29 11.44
C GLN A 204 19.41 1.09 11.29
N ARG A 205 19.42 2.10 10.40
CA ARG A 205 20.62 2.93 10.16
C ARG A 205 20.78 4.06 11.17
N GLY A 206 19.74 4.37 11.96
CA GLY A 206 19.80 5.39 13.01
C GLY A 206 19.81 6.83 12.49
N ILE A 207 19.39 7.09 11.23
CA ILE A 207 19.38 8.41 10.61
C ILE A 207 18.05 9.11 10.90
N GLY A 208 18.10 10.41 11.23
CA GLY A 208 16.95 11.27 11.49
C GLY A 208 16.43 11.20 12.93
N ASP A 209 15.60 12.15 13.28
CA ASP A 209 14.96 12.30 14.60
C ASP A 209 13.51 11.82 14.60
N VAL A 210 12.84 11.93 13.46
CA VAL A 210 11.44 11.56 13.26
C VAL A 210 11.23 10.99 11.86
N LEU A 211 10.44 9.91 11.77
CA LEU A 211 9.97 9.33 10.51
C LEU A 211 8.49 9.59 10.35
N LEU A 212 8.09 10.14 9.20
CA LEU A 212 6.69 10.15 8.78
C LEU A 212 6.33 8.75 8.28
N ALA A 213 5.53 8.03 9.03
CA ALA A 213 5.25 6.61 8.79
C ALA A 213 3.77 6.33 8.59
N TRP A 214 3.48 5.30 7.81
CA TRP A 214 2.20 4.64 7.89
C TRP A 214 1.96 4.12 9.31
N GLU A 215 0.72 4.20 9.80
CA GLU A 215 0.37 3.73 11.14
C GLU A 215 0.75 2.25 11.35
N ASN A 216 0.48 1.38 10.38
CA ASN A 216 0.85 -0.03 10.44
C ASN A 216 2.38 -0.25 10.48
N GLU A 217 3.17 0.49 9.70
CA GLU A 217 4.64 0.44 9.74
C GLU A 217 5.18 0.88 11.10
N ALA A 218 4.59 1.92 11.69
CA ALA A 218 5.00 2.39 13.00
C ALA A 218 4.73 1.36 14.10
N TYR A 219 3.57 0.72 14.10
CA TYR A 219 3.27 -0.36 15.04
C TYR A 219 4.15 -1.60 14.84
N LEU A 220 4.44 -1.95 13.59
CA LEU A 220 5.36 -3.05 13.26
C LEU A 220 6.76 -2.74 13.79
N ALA A 221 7.26 -1.52 13.56
CA ALA A 221 8.55 -1.09 14.08
C ALA A 221 8.62 -1.13 15.62
N ILE A 222 7.53 -0.74 16.32
CA ILE A 222 7.44 -0.90 17.78
C ILE A 222 7.48 -2.38 18.19
N ALA A 223 6.77 -3.25 17.47
CA ALA A 223 6.75 -4.68 17.80
C ALA A 223 8.15 -5.32 17.67
N GLU A 224 8.92 -4.89 16.66
CA GLU A 224 10.25 -5.42 16.38
C GLU A 224 11.37 -4.75 17.18
N GLN A 225 11.23 -3.46 17.51
CA GLN A 225 12.31 -2.60 18.03
C GLN A 225 11.82 -1.69 19.18
N LYS A 226 11.08 -2.27 20.16
CA LYS A 226 10.42 -1.50 21.26
C LYS A 226 11.35 -0.54 22.02
N ASP A 227 12.63 -0.88 22.13
CA ASP A 227 13.60 -0.11 22.91
C ASP A 227 14.27 1.02 22.11
N LYS A 228 13.92 1.17 20.82
CA LYS A 228 14.56 2.16 19.94
C LYS A 228 13.65 3.31 19.55
N VAL A 229 12.35 3.09 19.56
CA VAL A 229 11.38 4.03 18.97
C VAL A 229 10.09 4.13 19.78
N ASP A 230 9.42 5.28 19.63
CA ASP A 230 8.09 5.56 20.16
C ASP A 230 7.20 6.15 19.06
N ILE A 231 5.86 5.99 19.18
CA ILE A 231 4.90 6.58 18.25
C ILE A 231 4.38 7.89 18.84
N VAL A 232 4.33 8.93 18.01
CA VAL A 232 3.63 10.18 18.27
C VAL A 232 2.49 10.32 17.26
N VAL A 233 1.29 10.50 17.76
CA VAL A 233 0.09 10.72 16.93
C VAL A 233 -0.13 12.21 16.78
N PRO A 234 -0.13 12.76 15.55
CA PRO A 234 -0.32 14.18 15.32
C PRO A 234 -1.76 14.62 15.62
N SER A 235 -1.97 15.91 15.80
CA SER A 235 -3.31 16.49 16.07
C SER A 235 -4.31 16.22 14.95
N ILE A 236 -3.84 16.18 13.70
CA ILE A 236 -4.62 15.87 12.49
C ILE A 236 -3.79 15.06 11.52
N SER A 237 -4.41 14.16 10.78
CA SER A 237 -3.77 13.39 9.72
C SER A 237 -4.75 13.08 8.59
N ILE A 238 -4.27 12.45 7.52
CA ILE A 238 -5.08 12.08 6.35
C ILE A 238 -5.59 10.64 6.48
N LEU A 239 -6.86 10.42 6.09
CA LEU A 239 -7.41 9.08 5.92
C LEU A 239 -6.80 8.45 4.67
N ALA A 240 -5.88 7.54 4.87
CA ALA A 240 -5.29 6.80 3.76
C ALA A 240 -6.16 5.58 3.40
N GLU A 241 -6.55 5.50 2.13
CA GLU A 241 -7.45 4.47 1.59
C GLU A 241 -6.75 3.69 0.47
N PRO A 242 -5.91 2.68 0.81
CA PRO A 242 -5.20 1.89 -0.18
C PRO A 242 -6.16 1.02 -1.01
N PRO A 243 -6.24 1.23 -2.34
CA PRO A 243 -7.17 0.50 -3.18
C PRO A 243 -6.56 -0.77 -3.77
N VAL A 244 -7.44 -1.67 -4.21
CA VAL A 244 -7.09 -2.93 -4.84
C VAL A 244 -7.93 -3.18 -6.10
N THR A 245 -7.36 -3.82 -7.12
CA THR A 245 -8.13 -4.26 -8.29
C THR A 245 -7.40 -5.35 -9.08
N VAL A 246 -8.14 -6.04 -9.95
CA VAL A 246 -7.55 -6.96 -10.94
C VAL A 246 -6.98 -6.18 -12.12
N VAL A 247 -5.94 -6.72 -12.75
CA VAL A 247 -5.40 -6.21 -14.02
C VAL A 247 -6.06 -6.97 -15.17
N ASP A 248 -7.11 -6.39 -15.74
CA ASP A 248 -8.05 -7.06 -16.66
C ASP A 248 -7.38 -7.77 -17.82
N LYS A 249 -6.45 -7.11 -18.49
CA LYS A 249 -5.76 -7.70 -19.64
C LYS A 249 -4.90 -8.90 -19.27
N VAL A 250 -4.28 -8.85 -18.09
CA VAL A 250 -3.44 -9.94 -17.60
C VAL A 250 -4.27 -11.13 -17.17
N VAL A 251 -5.29 -10.92 -16.34
CA VAL A 251 -6.14 -12.04 -15.87
C VAL A 251 -6.93 -12.69 -17.01
N ALA A 252 -7.31 -11.93 -18.05
CA ALA A 252 -7.93 -12.47 -19.25
C ALA A 252 -6.95 -13.36 -20.04
N LYS A 253 -5.70 -12.88 -20.27
CA LYS A 253 -4.64 -13.62 -20.95
C LYS A 253 -4.28 -14.91 -20.21
N LYS A 254 -4.19 -14.85 -18.88
CA LYS A 254 -3.79 -15.98 -18.01
C LYS A 254 -4.93 -16.92 -17.63
N GLY A 255 -6.18 -16.54 -17.85
CA GLY A 255 -7.36 -17.30 -17.38
C GLY A 255 -7.52 -17.29 -15.86
N THR A 256 -6.94 -16.29 -15.16
CA THR A 256 -6.91 -16.22 -13.70
C THR A 256 -8.00 -15.31 -13.10
N LYS A 257 -8.91 -14.75 -13.93
CA LYS A 257 -9.89 -13.77 -13.48
C LYS A 257 -10.72 -14.22 -12.28
N ALA A 258 -11.29 -15.43 -12.34
CA ALA A 258 -12.18 -15.92 -11.29
C ALA A 258 -11.49 -16.03 -9.93
N ILE A 259 -10.23 -16.48 -9.91
CA ILE A 259 -9.47 -16.60 -8.67
C ILE A 259 -8.95 -15.23 -8.20
N ALA A 260 -8.56 -14.34 -9.11
CA ALA A 260 -8.15 -12.98 -8.78
C ALA A 260 -9.30 -12.16 -8.16
N ASP A 261 -10.51 -12.27 -8.73
CA ASP A 261 -11.71 -11.66 -8.16
C ASP A 261 -12.02 -12.22 -6.76
N ALA A 262 -11.98 -13.55 -6.59
CA ALA A 262 -12.21 -14.20 -5.30
C ALA A 262 -11.15 -13.76 -4.25
N TYR A 263 -9.89 -13.60 -4.67
CA TYR A 263 -8.80 -13.15 -3.82
C TYR A 263 -9.05 -11.73 -3.28
N LEU A 264 -9.47 -10.81 -4.14
CA LEU A 264 -9.76 -9.44 -3.70
C LEU A 264 -11.06 -9.36 -2.88
N GLN A 265 -12.09 -10.16 -3.22
CA GLN A 265 -13.31 -10.24 -2.41
C GLN A 265 -13.04 -10.78 -1.00
N TYR A 266 -12.10 -11.71 -0.86
CA TYR A 266 -11.75 -12.29 0.45
C TYR A 266 -11.14 -11.26 1.41
N LEU A 267 -10.54 -10.16 0.91
CA LEU A 267 -10.12 -9.03 1.74
C LEU A 267 -11.27 -8.37 2.53
N TYR A 268 -12.49 -8.47 2.02
CA TYR A 268 -13.70 -7.95 2.66
C TYR A 268 -14.43 -8.98 3.54
N SER A 269 -13.97 -10.24 3.56
CA SER A 269 -14.52 -11.25 4.45
C SER A 269 -14.16 -10.95 5.91
N PRO A 270 -14.92 -11.45 6.90
CA PRO A 270 -14.55 -11.29 8.31
C PRO A 270 -13.12 -11.75 8.62
N GLU A 271 -12.66 -12.85 8.00
CA GLU A 271 -11.30 -13.36 8.19
C GLU A 271 -10.26 -12.42 7.55
N GLY A 272 -10.48 -11.93 6.32
CA GLY A 272 -9.61 -10.96 5.67
C GLY A 272 -9.51 -9.65 6.45
N GLN A 273 -10.62 -9.18 7.00
CA GLN A 273 -10.66 -7.98 7.85
C GLN A 273 -9.96 -8.18 9.20
N GLU A 274 -10.09 -9.38 9.80
CA GLU A 274 -9.37 -9.76 11.00
C GLU A 274 -7.85 -9.78 10.77
N ILE A 275 -7.40 -10.34 9.65
CA ILE A 275 -5.98 -10.35 9.25
C ILE A 275 -5.48 -8.89 9.05
N ALA A 276 -6.25 -8.06 8.35
CA ALA A 276 -5.90 -6.65 8.18
C ALA A 276 -5.72 -5.94 9.53
N ALA A 277 -6.64 -6.15 10.49
CA ALA A 277 -6.57 -5.56 11.82
C ALA A 277 -5.37 -6.09 12.63
N LYS A 278 -5.02 -7.37 12.52
CA LYS A 278 -3.83 -7.95 13.16
C LYS A 278 -2.54 -7.27 12.68
N HIS A 279 -2.48 -6.93 11.39
CA HIS A 279 -1.36 -6.22 10.77
C HIS A 279 -1.49 -4.70 10.83
N TYR A 280 -2.27 -4.19 11.80
CA TYR A 280 -2.41 -2.76 12.11
C TYR A 280 -3.02 -1.90 11.01
N TYR A 281 -3.78 -2.50 10.07
CA TYR A 281 -4.68 -1.76 9.20
C TYR A 281 -6.04 -1.61 9.84
N ARG A 282 -6.66 -0.44 9.68
CA ARG A 282 -7.99 -0.15 10.21
C ARG A 282 -9.04 -0.85 9.36
N PRO A 283 -9.75 -1.87 9.90
CA PRO A 283 -10.71 -2.65 9.12
C PRO A 283 -11.97 -1.86 8.80
N ARG A 284 -12.63 -2.20 7.70
CA ARG A 284 -13.93 -1.64 7.30
C ARG A 284 -15.12 -2.37 7.95
N ASP A 285 -14.95 -3.64 8.30
CA ASP A 285 -15.97 -4.39 9.03
C ASP A 285 -16.15 -3.82 10.44
N GLN A 286 -17.39 -3.44 10.77
CA GLN A 286 -17.69 -2.78 12.04
C GLN A 286 -17.47 -3.68 13.27
N LYS A 287 -17.72 -5.00 13.14
CA LYS A 287 -17.51 -5.93 14.25
C LYS A 287 -16.03 -6.13 14.52
N VAL A 288 -15.26 -6.30 13.46
CA VAL A 288 -13.79 -6.38 13.56
C VAL A 288 -13.21 -5.06 14.06
N ALA A 289 -13.68 -3.91 13.56
CA ALA A 289 -13.25 -2.59 14.02
C ALA A 289 -13.50 -2.39 15.51
N ALA A 290 -14.66 -2.79 16.02
CA ALA A 290 -14.98 -2.72 17.43
C ALA A 290 -14.05 -3.61 18.29
N LYS A 291 -13.73 -4.82 17.83
CA LYS A 291 -12.79 -5.74 18.50
C LYS A 291 -11.40 -5.16 18.65
N TYR A 292 -10.93 -4.39 17.66
CA TYR A 292 -9.59 -3.81 17.61
C TYR A 292 -9.55 -2.32 17.95
N ALA A 293 -10.66 -1.72 18.43
CA ALA A 293 -10.77 -0.28 18.64
C ALA A 293 -9.67 0.32 19.55
N ASN A 294 -9.24 -0.42 20.56
CA ASN A 294 -8.20 0.02 21.50
C ASN A 294 -6.77 -0.04 20.90
N ARG A 295 -6.61 -0.63 19.73
CA ARG A 295 -5.31 -0.75 19.05
C ARG A 295 -4.93 0.53 18.31
N PHE A 296 -5.92 1.27 17.86
CA PHE A 296 -5.73 2.44 17.00
C PHE A 296 -5.94 3.72 17.78
N ALA A 297 -4.99 4.65 17.68
CA ALA A 297 -5.11 5.95 18.31
C ALA A 297 -6.24 6.77 17.66
N LYS A 298 -6.93 7.56 18.51
CA LYS A 298 -7.88 8.55 18.02
C LYS A 298 -7.11 9.73 17.44
N VAL A 299 -7.34 10.03 16.17
CA VAL A 299 -6.76 11.17 15.47
C VAL A 299 -7.84 11.82 14.61
N GLN A 300 -7.81 13.14 14.49
CA GLN A 300 -8.68 13.84 13.56
C GLN A 300 -8.23 13.53 12.13
N LEU A 301 -9.09 12.92 11.32
CA LEU A 301 -8.81 12.55 9.94
C LEU A 301 -9.58 13.44 8.98
N PHE A 302 -8.95 13.76 7.86
CA PHE A 302 -9.60 14.35 6.68
C PHE A 302 -9.35 13.44 5.46
N THR A 303 -10.21 13.55 4.45
CA THR A 303 -10.10 12.76 3.22
C THR A 303 -9.36 13.51 2.13
N ILE A 304 -8.86 12.78 1.14
CA ILE A 304 -8.26 13.37 -0.07
C ILE A 304 -9.28 14.21 -0.86
N ASP A 305 -10.55 13.80 -0.87
CA ASP A 305 -11.61 14.49 -1.59
C ASP A 305 -11.96 15.83 -0.91
N GLU A 306 -12.10 15.82 0.43
CA GLU A 306 -12.38 17.01 1.22
C GLU A 306 -11.31 18.10 1.07
N ALA A 307 -10.03 17.70 1.18
CA ALA A 307 -8.94 18.66 1.30
C ALA A 307 -8.36 19.09 -0.05
N PHE A 308 -8.39 18.19 -1.07
CA PHE A 308 -7.69 18.38 -2.33
C PHE A 308 -8.55 18.16 -3.59
N GLY A 309 -9.85 17.85 -3.45
CA GLY A 309 -10.71 17.54 -4.58
C GLY A 309 -10.38 16.22 -5.28
N GLY A 310 -9.78 15.29 -4.54
CA GLY A 310 -9.43 13.96 -5.00
C GLY A 310 -8.02 13.81 -5.56
N TRP A 311 -7.66 12.56 -5.87
CA TRP A 311 -6.29 12.21 -6.28
C TRP A 311 -5.85 12.85 -7.60
N GLN A 312 -6.75 13.01 -8.58
CA GLN A 312 -6.40 13.61 -9.88
C GLN A 312 -5.98 15.08 -9.70
N ALA A 313 -6.73 15.84 -8.89
CA ALA A 313 -6.42 17.23 -8.58
C ALA A 313 -5.13 17.35 -7.75
N ALA A 314 -4.97 16.52 -6.72
CA ALA A 314 -3.77 16.50 -5.89
C ALA A 314 -2.51 16.15 -6.71
N GLN A 315 -2.59 15.14 -7.58
CA GLN A 315 -1.48 14.77 -8.45
C GLN A 315 -1.07 15.89 -9.40
N LYS A 316 -2.07 16.50 -10.08
CA LYS A 316 -1.83 17.59 -11.02
C LYS A 316 -1.13 18.78 -10.36
N THR A 317 -1.57 19.15 -9.16
CA THR A 317 -1.07 20.33 -8.45
C THR A 317 0.28 20.07 -7.81
N HIS A 318 0.42 18.93 -7.13
CA HIS A 318 1.55 18.70 -6.22
C HIS A 318 2.65 17.80 -6.79
N PHE A 319 2.30 16.74 -7.56
CA PHE A 319 3.24 15.65 -7.88
C PHE A 319 3.51 15.45 -9.37
N ALA A 320 2.77 16.11 -10.27
CA ALA A 320 3.08 16.13 -11.68
C ALA A 320 4.47 16.75 -11.93
N ASP A 321 5.03 16.51 -13.11
CA ASP A 321 6.28 17.17 -13.50
C ASP A 321 6.14 18.69 -13.44
N LYS A 322 7.11 19.34 -12.82
CA LYS A 322 7.10 20.77 -12.49
C LYS A 322 5.98 21.18 -11.51
N GLY A 323 5.31 20.22 -10.87
CA GLY A 323 4.34 20.46 -9.80
C GLY A 323 4.97 21.08 -8.55
N THR A 324 4.15 21.33 -7.53
CA THR A 324 4.60 22.02 -6.32
C THR A 324 5.77 21.32 -5.63
N PHE A 325 5.78 19.97 -5.61
CA PHE A 325 6.89 19.22 -5.00
C PHE A 325 8.23 19.49 -5.71
N ASP A 326 8.26 19.47 -7.04
CA ASP A 326 9.49 19.77 -7.83
C ASP A 326 10.00 21.19 -7.64
N GLN A 327 9.12 22.11 -7.27
CA GLN A 327 9.49 23.51 -6.98
C GLN A 327 10.01 23.70 -5.55
N ILE A 328 9.55 22.87 -4.61
CA ILE A 328 9.94 22.90 -3.19
C ILE A 328 11.27 22.16 -2.98
N TYR A 329 11.39 20.96 -3.54
CA TYR A 329 12.53 20.09 -3.33
C TYR A 329 13.44 20.08 -4.56
N LYS A 330 14.65 20.61 -4.39
CA LYS A 330 15.71 20.55 -5.39
C LYS A 330 16.87 19.74 -4.81
N PRO A 331 17.19 18.57 -5.39
CA PRO A 331 18.32 17.77 -4.92
C PRO A 331 19.62 18.60 -4.94
N GLY A 332 20.35 18.64 -3.83
CA GLY A 332 21.65 19.30 -3.74
C GLY A 332 21.64 20.82 -3.51
N GLN A 333 20.50 21.40 -3.14
CA GLN A 333 20.42 22.81 -2.69
C GLN A 333 20.10 22.90 -1.20
#